data_bff015c88b9bab0c071d2b3fd39b92ef
#
_entry.id   bff015c88b9bab0c071d2b3fd39b92ef
#
_cell.length_a   1.000
_cell.length_b   1.000
_cell.length_c   1.000
_cell.angle_alpha   90.00
_cell.angle_beta   90.00
_cell.angle_gamma   90.00
#
_symmetry.space_group_name_H-M   'P 1'
#
loop_
_entity.id
_entity.type
_entity.pdbx_description
1 polymer ?
#
loop_
_entity_poly.entity_id
_entity_poly.type
_entity_poly.pdbx_seq_one_letter_code
_entity_poly.pdbx_strand_id
1 'polypeptide(L)'
;GIYMLKFPPSGERKPTNLSYTNSCISEHLASSIFNLIGINAQKTELGTFSIKGKTKVVCACKDFATGSKRLFDFCSIKNTILDSDSNGSGTELEDVMDTIDKQQYVSPVELREHFWNVFIVDALLGNFDRHNGNWGFLYDDQTHRTEIAPVFDCGSCLLPQADENVMQAVLTNEAELHARVFQFPTSAIKLNGRKINYYDFITRAENDDCNAALKRVFPKIDILNVAFLCSGSGLCVNVFQVGVVVRVKAAIAFFANLTDRLSY
;
A
#
# COMPACT_ATOMS: atom_id res chain seq x y z
N GLY A 1 3.07 23.08 -8.39
CA GLY A 1 1.98 22.27 -7.83
C GLY A 1 1.84 22.46 -6.33
N ILE A 2 0.72 22.03 -5.76
CA ILE A 2 0.49 21.99 -4.31
C ILE A 2 1.00 20.62 -3.82
N TYR A 3 1.67 20.62 -2.67
CA TYR A 3 2.19 19.42 -2.03
C TYR A 3 1.87 19.45 -0.53
N MET A 4 1.47 18.28 -0.03
CA MET A 4 1.39 18.01 1.40
C MET A 4 2.72 17.41 1.85
N LEU A 5 3.32 17.93 2.91
CA LEU A 5 4.53 17.35 3.49
C LEU A 5 4.15 16.38 4.61
N LYS A 6 4.51 15.11 4.44
CA LYS A 6 4.47 14.10 5.49
C LYS A 6 5.79 14.10 6.25
N PHE A 7 5.71 14.09 7.57
CA PHE A 7 6.83 14.03 8.49
C PHE A 7 6.84 12.68 9.20
N PRO A 8 8.02 12.11 9.49
CA PRO A 8 8.06 10.95 10.36
C PRO A 8 7.52 11.34 11.75
N PRO A 9 6.70 10.49 12.39
CA PRO A 9 6.18 10.75 13.72
C PRO A 9 7.35 11.01 14.70
N SER A 10 7.17 11.95 15.63
CA SER A 10 8.15 12.17 16.69
C SER A 10 8.14 10.99 17.65
N GLY A 11 9.28 10.30 17.83
CA GLY A 11 9.43 9.15 18.73
C GLY A 11 9.26 9.44 20.23
N GLU A 12 8.92 10.69 20.59
CA GLU A 12 8.87 11.15 21.99
C GLU A 12 7.56 10.83 22.73
N ARG A 13 6.54 10.24 22.09
CA ARG A 13 5.20 10.16 22.69
C ARG A 13 4.73 8.80 23.21
N LYS A 14 5.43 7.70 23.03
CA LYS A 14 5.07 6.40 23.66
C LYS A 14 6.29 5.54 23.95
N PRO A 15 6.37 4.93 25.16
CA PRO A 15 7.46 4.02 25.52
C PRO A 15 7.38 2.63 24.90
N THR A 16 6.43 2.35 24.04
CA THR A 16 6.33 1.13 23.22
C THR A 16 6.80 1.43 21.80
N ASN A 17 7.96 1.51 21.62
CA ASN A 17 9.05 1.58 20.66
C ASN A 17 8.82 1.13 19.21
N LEU A 18 7.66 1.26 18.64
CA LEU A 18 7.49 1.16 17.21
C LEU A 18 7.41 2.57 16.62
N SER A 19 8.57 3.14 16.27
CA SER A 19 8.60 4.45 15.61
C SER A 19 8.47 4.26 14.11
N TYR A 20 7.49 4.91 13.49
CA TYR A 20 7.37 5.00 12.02
C TYR A 20 8.45 5.90 11.40
N THR A 21 9.71 5.72 11.80
CA THR A 21 10.83 6.58 11.35
C THR A 21 11.04 6.54 9.86
N ASN A 22 10.70 5.41 9.22
CA ASN A 22 10.88 5.18 7.80
C ASN A 22 9.60 5.41 6.97
N SER A 23 8.50 5.87 7.57
CA SER A 23 7.22 6.02 6.87
C SER A 23 7.28 6.95 5.65
N CYS A 24 8.09 8.02 5.69
CA CYS A 24 8.28 8.90 4.55
C CYS A 24 8.99 8.22 3.38
N ILE A 25 9.97 7.36 3.66
CA ILE A 25 10.67 6.57 2.64
C ILE A 25 9.73 5.49 2.10
N SER A 26 8.98 4.82 2.98
CA SER A 26 7.95 3.83 2.62
C SER A 26 6.89 4.44 1.71
N GLU A 27 6.38 5.63 2.03
CA GLU A 27 5.41 6.37 1.21
C GLU A 27 5.93 6.60 -0.21
N HIS A 28 7.16 7.11 -0.33
CA HIS A 28 7.75 7.41 -1.63
C HIS A 28 8.02 6.15 -2.44
N LEU A 29 8.69 5.16 -1.85
CA LEU A 29 9.04 3.93 -2.56
C LEU A 29 7.80 3.13 -2.98
N ALA A 30 6.83 2.98 -2.09
CA ALA A 30 5.61 2.23 -2.39
C ALA A 30 4.77 2.92 -3.48
N SER A 31 4.55 4.24 -3.39
CA SER A 31 3.85 5.00 -4.43
C SER A 31 4.57 4.91 -5.79
N SER A 32 5.90 4.94 -5.78
CA SER A 32 6.71 4.78 -6.99
C SER A 32 6.60 3.39 -7.60
N ILE A 33 6.56 2.33 -6.75
CA ILE A 33 6.39 0.94 -7.20
C ILE A 33 5.00 0.74 -7.81
N PHE A 34 3.91 1.28 -7.20
CA PHE A 34 2.58 1.25 -7.79
C PHE A 34 2.57 1.86 -9.20
N ASN A 35 3.16 3.05 -9.36
CA ASN A 35 3.26 3.71 -10.66
C ASN A 35 4.10 2.91 -11.68
N LEU A 36 5.20 2.28 -11.23
CA LEU A 36 6.05 1.43 -12.07
C LEU A 36 5.30 0.20 -12.62
N ILE A 37 4.43 -0.39 -11.80
CA ILE A 37 3.57 -1.53 -12.18
C ILE A 37 2.41 -1.09 -13.08
N GLY A 38 2.19 0.22 -13.25
CA GLY A 38 1.12 0.79 -14.06
C GLY A 38 -0.20 0.96 -13.30
N ILE A 39 -0.17 0.97 -11.97
CA ILE A 39 -1.30 1.35 -11.12
C ILE A 39 -1.10 2.80 -10.71
N ASN A 40 -2.03 3.67 -11.09
CA ASN A 40 -1.93 5.10 -10.81
C ASN A 40 -1.86 5.36 -9.30
N ALA A 41 -0.77 5.98 -8.83
CA ALA A 41 -0.55 6.32 -7.44
C ALA A 41 -0.11 7.79 -7.30
N GLN A 42 -0.32 8.34 -6.12
CA GLN A 42 0.07 9.70 -5.78
C GLN A 42 1.55 9.93 -6.09
N LYS A 43 1.84 11.01 -6.82
CA LYS A 43 3.23 11.40 -7.08
C LYS A 43 3.86 11.95 -5.81
N THR A 44 5.04 11.43 -5.49
CA THR A 44 5.75 11.76 -4.26
C THR A 44 7.22 12.07 -4.56
N GLU A 45 7.81 12.90 -3.72
CA GLU A 45 9.23 13.25 -3.76
C GLU A 45 9.81 13.17 -2.35
N LEU A 46 11.01 12.59 -2.21
CA LEU A 46 11.74 12.62 -0.95
C LEU A 46 12.57 13.90 -0.85
N GLY A 47 12.63 14.43 0.35
CA GLY A 47 13.43 15.59 0.66
C GLY A 47 13.82 15.64 2.13
N THR A 48 14.51 16.70 2.50
CA THR A 48 14.84 17.00 3.88
C THR A 48 14.21 18.32 4.31
N PHE A 49 13.77 18.39 5.54
CA PHE A 49 13.23 19.60 6.14
C PHE A 49 13.97 19.91 7.44
N SER A 50 14.55 21.11 7.52
CA SER A 50 15.30 21.56 8.70
C SER A 50 14.51 22.59 9.49
N ILE A 51 14.31 22.32 10.77
CA ILE A 51 13.66 23.24 11.73
C ILE A 51 14.42 23.25 13.05
N LYS A 52 14.76 24.41 13.55
CA LYS A 52 15.49 24.60 14.82
C LYS A 52 16.76 23.72 14.92
N GLY A 53 17.53 23.65 13.83
CA GLY A 53 18.78 22.88 13.76
C GLY A 53 18.62 21.36 13.67
N LYS A 54 17.40 20.83 13.61
CA LYS A 54 17.12 19.40 13.38
C LYS A 54 16.65 19.18 11.96
N THR A 55 17.33 18.32 11.23
CA THR A 55 16.97 17.90 9.87
C THR A 55 16.22 16.57 9.91
N LYS A 56 15.09 16.49 9.23
CA LYS A 56 14.27 15.26 9.09
C LYS A 56 14.06 14.94 7.62
N VAL A 57 14.02 13.66 7.28
CA VAL A 57 13.53 13.19 5.99
C VAL A 57 12.02 13.41 5.95
N VAL A 58 11.53 13.96 4.85
CA VAL A 58 10.11 14.22 4.60
C VAL A 58 9.70 13.70 3.24
N CYS A 59 8.42 13.35 3.10
CA CYS A 59 7.84 13.01 1.82
C CYS A 59 6.89 14.13 1.37
N ALA A 60 7.17 14.72 0.22
CA ALA A 60 6.30 15.68 -0.44
C ALA A 60 5.32 14.91 -1.34
N CYS A 61 4.07 14.85 -0.92
CA CYS A 61 2.98 14.18 -1.63
C CYS A 61 2.24 15.22 -2.48
N LYS A 62 2.27 15.07 -3.81
CA LYS A 62 1.60 15.99 -4.71
C LYS A 62 0.08 15.90 -4.51
N ASP A 63 -0.57 17.04 -4.35
CA ASP A 63 -2.02 17.09 -4.29
C ASP A 63 -2.60 16.68 -5.66
N PHE A 64 -3.47 15.69 -5.65
CA PHE A 64 -4.20 15.20 -6.83
C PHE A 64 -5.67 15.63 -6.84
N ALA A 65 -6.19 16.14 -5.70
CA ALA A 65 -7.54 16.67 -5.57
C ALA A 65 -7.52 18.19 -5.74
N THR A 66 -7.04 18.67 -6.90
CA THR A 66 -6.86 20.10 -7.18
C THR A 66 -7.95 20.67 -8.09
N GLY A 67 -8.15 21.97 -8.04
CA GLY A 67 -9.15 22.69 -8.86
C GLY A 67 -10.57 22.33 -8.43
N SER A 68 -11.36 21.76 -9.35
CA SER A 68 -12.73 21.31 -9.10
C SER A 68 -12.83 19.88 -8.58
N LYS A 69 -11.70 19.18 -8.42
CA LYS A 69 -11.70 17.79 -7.95
C LYS A 69 -11.69 17.71 -6.43
N ARG A 70 -12.51 16.81 -5.90
CA ARG A 70 -12.61 16.49 -4.47
C ARG A 70 -12.42 14.99 -4.24
N LEU A 71 -11.65 14.65 -3.21
CA LEU A 71 -11.46 13.27 -2.77
C LEU A 71 -12.62 12.85 -1.86
N PHE A 72 -13.23 11.72 -2.18
CA PHE A 72 -14.16 10.99 -1.32
C PHE A 72 -13.56 9.63 -1.02
N ASP A 73 -13.30 9.34 0.24
CA ASP A 73 -12.82 8.03 0.64
C ASP A 73 -13.93 6.97 0.55
N PHE A 74 -13.49 5.72 0.40
CA PHE A 74 -14.42 4.60 0.29
C PHE A 74 -15.23 4.39 1.58
N CYS A 75 -14.69 4.76 2.74
CA CYS A 75 -15.39 4.71 4.02
C CYS A 75 -16.70 5.52 3.99
N SER A 76 -16.62 6.76 3.48
CA SER A 76 -17.79 7.63 3.34
C SER A 76 -18.83 7.04 2.38
N ILE A 77 -18.41 6.46 1.27
CA ILE A 77 -19.32 5.82 0.29
C ILE A 77 -19.96 4.57 0.91
N LYS A 78 -19.17 3.72 1.55
CA LYS A 78 -19.66 2.51 2.21
C LYS A 78 -20.72 2.84 3.26
N ASN A 79 -20.50 3.90 4.03
CA ASN A 79 -21.47 4.33 5.05
C ASN A 79 -22.81 4.74 4.45
N THR A 80 -22.84 5.34 3.26
CA THR A 80 -24.11 5.71 2.60
C THR A 80 -24.85 4.53 1.98
N ILE A 81 -24.16 3.43 1.68
CA ILE A 81 -24.74 2.27 0.99
C ILE A 81 -25.22 1.20 1.97
N LEU A 82 -24.46 0.92 3.03
CA LEU A 82 -24.71 -0.21 3.92
C LEU A 82 -25.32 0.17 5.27
N ASP A 83 -25.58 1.45 5.56
CA ASP A 83 -26.10 1.93 6.86
C ASP A 83 -25.40 1.24 8.04
N SER A 84 -24.08 1.33 8.05
CA SER A 84 -23.21 0.53 8.92
C SER A 84 -23.06 1.16 10.30
N ASP A 85 -23.27 0.40 11.38
CA ASP A 85 -22.99 0.80 12.78
C ASP A 85 -21.55 1.30 12.99
N SER A 86 -20.64 0.96 12.08
CA SER A 86 -19.23 1.36 12.10
C SER A 86 -18.93 2.60 11.25
N ASN A 87 -19.91 3.35 10.81
CA ASN A 87 -19.76 4.53 9.92
C ASN A 87 -18.89 4.23 8.69
N GLY A 88 -19.05 3.05 8.06
CA GLY A 88 -18.29 2.64 6.88
C GLY A 88 -16.85 2.18 7.15
N SER A 89 -16.34 2.29 8.39
CA SER A 89 -14.96 1.94 8.73
C SER A 89 -14.69 0.43 8.79
N GLY A 90 -15.75 -0.40 8.93
CA GLY A 90 -15.62 -1.86 8.93
C GLY A 90 -15.02 -2.39 7.64
N THR A 91 -14.02 -3.29 7.76
CA THR A 91 -13.22 -3.78 6.63
C THR A 91 -13.46 -5.26 6.33
N GLU A 92 -14.63 -5.80 6.66
CA GLU A 92 -15.01 -7.15 6.22
C GLU A 92 -15.05 -7.21 4.69
N LEU A 93 -14.42 -8.24 4.13
CA LEU A 93 -14.29 -8.39 2.67
C LEU A 93 -15.64 -8.45 1.98
N GLU A 94 -16.60 -9.17 2.56
CA GLU A 94 -17.96 -9.29 2.04
C GLU A 94 -18.63 -7.91 1.92
N ASP A 95 -18.59 -7.11 2.98
CA ASP A 95 -19.14 -5.75 2.97
C ASP A 95 -18.45 -4.83 1.95
N VAL A 96 -17.13 -4.98 1.79
CA VAL A 96 -16.36 -4.21 0.80
C VAL A 96 -16.80 -4.59 -0.61
N MET A 97 -16.93 -5.89 -0.90
CA MET A 97 -17.39 -6.36 -2.21
C MET A 97 -18.83 -5.94 -2.50
N ASP A 98 -19.70 -6.06 -1.53
CA ASP A 98 -21.12 -5.63 -1.59
C ASP A 98 -21.23 -4.13 -1.90
N THR A 99 -20.39 -3.31 -1.27
CA THR A 99 -20.31 -1.87 -1.52
C THR A 99 -19.84 -1.57 -2.93
N ILE A 100 -18.80 -2.27 -3.40
CA ILE A 100 -18.26 -2.14 -4.76
C ILE A 100 -19.35 -2.46 -5.80
N ASP A 101 -20.16 -3.48 -5.55
CA ASP A 101 -21.21 -3.90 -6.50
C ASP A 101 -22.43 -2.96 -6.50
N LYS A 102 -22.76 -2.37 -5.36
CA LYS A 102 -23.94 -1.51 -5.20
C LYS A 102 -23.70 -0.04 -5.50
N GLN A 103 -22.45 0.43 -5.44
CA GLN A 103 -22.13 1.83 -5.75
C GLN A 103 -22.38 2.15 -7.23
N GLN A 104 -22.70 3.43 -7.52
CA GLN A 104 -23.05 3.91 -8.87
C GLN A 104 -22.12 5.04 -9.35
N TYR A 105 -20.98 5.23 -8.69
CA TYR A 105 -20.06 6.34 -8.98
C TYR A 105 -19.11 6.01 -10.13
N VAL A 106 -18.66 4.75 -10.21
CA VAL A 106 -17.79 4.22 -11.28
C VAL A 106 -18.24 2.81 -11.63
N SER A 107 -17.69 2.24 -12.72
CA SER A 107 -17.96 0.85 -13.09
C SER A 107 -17.62 -0.12 -11.94
N PRO A 108 -18.58 -0.93 -11.44
CA PRO A 108 -18.30 -1.92 -10.41
C PRO A 108 -17.22 -2.92 -10.81
N VAL A 109 -17.18 -3.29 -12.09
CA VAL A 109 -16.16 -4.21 -12.64
C VAL A 109 -14.76 -3.59 -12.55
N GLU A 110 -14.61 -2.35 -12.99
CA GLU A 110 -13.33 -1.63 -12.93
C GLU A 110 -12.88 -1.40 -11.49
N LEU A 111 -13.82 -1.06 -10.58
CA LEU A 111 -13.51 -0.83 -9.17
C LEU A 111 -13.07 -2.13 -8.47
N ARG A 112 -13.75 -3.24 -8.76
CA ARG A 112 -13.41 -4.57 -8.24
C ARG A 112 -12.03 -5.01 -8.72
N GLU A 113 -11.75 -4.81 -10.01
CA GLU A 113 -10.44 -5.08 -10.60
C GLU A 113 -9.35 -4.22 -9.95
N HIS A 114 -9.61 -2.93 -9.76
CA HIS A 114 -8.69 -2.01 -9.10
C HIS A 114 -8.40 -2.44 -7.66
N PHE A 115 -9.44 -2.74 -6.88
CA PHE A 115 -9.30 -3.21 -5.49
C PHE A 115 -8.36 -4.41 -5.39
N TRP A 116 -8.60 -5.45 -6.20
CA TRP A 116 -7.78 -6.66 -6.15
C TRP A 116 -6.36 -6.45 -6.71
N ASN A 117 -6.18 -5.61 -7.72
CA ASN A 117 -4.85 -5.24 -8.20
C ASN A 117 -4.04 -4.52 -7.10
N VAL A 118 -4.67 -3.59 -6.38
CA VAL A 118 -4.05 -2.91 -5.23
C VAL A 118 -3.75 -3.91 -4.11
N PHE A 119 -4.66 -4.84 -3.81
CA PHE A 119 -4.46 -5.89 -2.80
C PHE A 119 -3.22 -6.74 -3.08
N ILE A 120 -2.97 -7.13 -4.34
CA ILE A 120 -1.77 -7.89 -4.75
C ILE A 120 -0.50 -7.06 -4.53
N VAL A 121 -0.50 -5.77 -4.90
CA VAL A 121 0.67 -4.91 -4.69
C VAL A 121 0.86 -4.60 -3.20
N ASP A 122 -0.21 -4.39 -2.44
CA ASP A 122 -0.14 -4.24 -0.98
C ASP A 122 0.44 -5.51 -0.31
N ALA A 123 0.12 -6.71 -0.82
CA ALA A 123 0.75 -7.96 -0.37
C ALA A 123 2.26 -7.97 -0.65
N LEU A 124 2.68 -7.57 -1.86
CA LEU A 124 4.08 -7.45 -2.24
C LEU A 124 4.83 -6.47 -1.31
N LEU A 125 4.22 -5.34 -1.03
CA LEU A 125 4.81 -4.26 -0.23
C LEU A 125 4.62 -4.45 1.28
N GLY A 126 3.74 -5.38 1.71
CA GLY A 126 3.38 -5.62 3.10
C GLY A 126 2.66 -4.45 3.74
N ASN A 127 1.75 -3.84 3.02
CA ASN A 127 0.90 -2.78 3.56
C ASN A 127 -0.09 -3.37 4.57
N PHE A 128 -0.05 -2.89 5.81
CA PHE A 128 -0.94 -3.37 6.87
C PHE A 128 -2.08 -2.39 7.20
N ASP A 129 -2.18 -1.27 6.45
CA ASP A 129 -3.08 -0.17 6.80
C ASP A 129 -3.94 0.35 5.62
N ARG A 130 -4.17 -0.47 4.58
CA ARG A 130 -5.10 -0.13 3.49
C ARG A 130 -6.55 -0.30 3.94
N HIS A 131 -6.98 0.50 4.90
CA HIS A 131 -8.37 0.55 5.33
C HIS A 131 -9.23 1.43 4.40
N ASN A 132 -10.53 1.45 4.61
CA ASN A 132 -11.50 2.14 3.73
C ASN A 132 -11.28 3.66 3.60
N GLY A 133 -10.55 4.29 4.50
CA GLY A 133 -10.18 5.71 4.42
C GLY A 133 -8.94 5.98 3.56
N ASN A 134 -8.20 4.95 3.12
CA ASN A 134 -6.93 5.07 2.39
C ASN A 134 -7.07 4.75 0.89
N TRP A 135 -8.27 4.77 0.36
CA TRP A 135 -8.60 4.67 -1.06
C TRP A 135 -10.00 5.23 -1.32
N GLY A 136 -10.37 5.49 -2.57
CA GLY A 136 -11.68 6.06 -2.88
C GLY A 136 -11.76 6.66 -4.28
N PHE A 137 -12.42 7.79 -4.39
CA PHE A 137 -12.85 8.39 -5.64
C PHE A 137 -12.48 9.87 -5.70
N LEU A 138 -12.23 10.35 -6.91
CA LEU A 138 -12.17 11.75 -7.23
C LEU A 138 -13.44 12.16 -7.97
N TYR A 139 -14.16 13.12 -7.41
CA TYR A 139 -15.31 13.75 -8.04
C TYR A 139 -14.92 15.12 -8.56
N ASP A 140 -15.26 15.42 -9.79
CA ASP A 140 -15.04 16.72 -10.42
C ASP A 140 -16.34 17.53 -10.43
N ASP A 141 -16.38 18.62 -9.68
CA ASP A 141 -17.54 19.51 -9.55
C ASP A 141 -17.94 20.20 -10.87
N GLN A 142 -17.00 20.37 -11.80
CA GLN A 142 -17.28 21.04 -13.09
C GLN A 142 -17.86 20.07 -14.11
N THR A 143 -17.32 18.86 -14.19
CA THR A 143 -17.74 17.86 -15.19
C THR A 143 -18.76 16.88 -14.65
N HIS A 144 -19.01 16.88 -13.33
CA HIS A 144 -19.85 15.91 -12.62
C HIS A 144 -19.45 14.46 -12.86
N ARG A 145 -18.14 14.22 -13.08
CA ARG A 145 -17.60 12.89 -13.30
C ARG A 145 -16.88 12.40 -12.04
N THR A 146 -17.01 11.10 -11.81
CA THR A 146 -16.27 10.39 -10.78
C THR A 146 -15.26 9.46 -11.42
N GLU A 147 -14.06 9.41 -10.88
CA GLU A 147 -13.00 8.49 -11.26
C GLU A 147 -12.41 7.83 -10.01
N ILE A 148 -11.77 6.67 -10.16
CA ILE A 148 -11.04 6.03 -9.06
C ILE A 148 -9.84 6.93 -8.73
N ALA A 149 -9.68 7.26 -7.45
CA ALA A 149 -8.56 8.07 -6.99
C ALA A 149 -7.22 7.32 -7.20
N PRO A 150 -6.12 8.04 -7.45
CA PRO A 150 -4.79 7.42 -7.37
C PRO A 150 -4.59 6.74 -6.02
N VAL A 151 -3.83 5.65 -5.97
CA VAL A 151 -3.43 5.03 -4.70
C VAL A 151 -2.66 6.04 -3.86
N PHE A 152 -3.02 6.20 -2.60
CA PHE A 152 -2.40 7.15 -1.67
C PHE A 152 -2.22 6.52 -0.29
N ASP A 153 -1.52 7.21 0.59
CA ASP A 153 -1.23 6.78 1.96
C ASP A 153 -0.54 5.41 2.04
N CYS A 154 0.66 5.35 1.44
CA CYS A 154 1.50 4.16 1.37
C CYS A 154 2.55 4.09 2.49
N GLY A 155 2.47 4.95 3.50
CA GLY A 155 3.46 5.06 4.58
C GLY A 155 3.56 3.82 5.48
N SER A 156 2.61 2.90 5.40
CA SER A 156 2.56 1.64 6.15
C SER A 156 3.11 0.44 5.38
N CYS A 157 3.79 0.68 4.25
CA CYS A 157 4.45 -0.32 3.43
C CYS A 157 5.91 -0.55 3.85
N LEU A 158 6.51 -1.66 3.39
CA LEU A 158 7.97 -1.88 3.42
C LEU A 158 8.62 -1.81 4.82
N LEU A 159 7.93 -2.28 5.83
CA LEU A 159 8.40 -2.33 7.22
C LEU A 159 8.76 -0.92 7.81
N PRO A 160 7.85 0.05 7.79
CA PRO A 160 8.12 1.44 8.15
C PRO A 160 8.56 1.63 9.61
N GLN A 161 8.28 0.65 10.45
CA GLN A 161 8.58 0.64 11.88
C GLN A 161 9.90 -0.07 12.23
N ALA A 162 10.56 -0.69 11.24
CA ALA A 162 11.81 -1.41 11.48
C ALA A 162 12.94 -0.41 11.70
N ASP A 163 13.62 -0.56 12.83
CA ASP A 163 14.89 0.11 13.09
C ASP A 163 16.06 -0.61 12.39
N GLU A 164 17.26 -0.08 12.55
CA GLU A 164 18.45 -0.61 11.92
C GLU A 164 18.78 -2.05 12.39
N ASN A 165 18.52 -2.37 13.66
CA ASN A 165 18.75 -3.72 14.21
C ASN A 165 17.77 -4.73 13.59
N VAL A 166 16.50 -4.37 13.49
CA VAL A 166 15.47 -5.21 12.84
C VAL A 166 15.82 -5.44 11.37
N MET A 167 16.25 -4.40 10.64
CA MET A 167 16.64 -4.54 9.25
C MET A 167 17.89 -5.39 9.09
N GLN A 168 18.87 -5.24 9.97
CA GLN A 168 20.06 -6.10 9.97
C GLN A 168 19.70 -7.57 10.23
N ALA A 169 18.78 -7.84 11.15
CA ALA A 169 18.27 -9.18 11.40
C ALA A 169 17.58 -9.77 10.16
N VAL A 170 16.75 -8.99 9.47
CA VAL A 170 16.09 -9.40 8.21
C VAL A 170 17.12 -9.76 7.12
N LEU A 171 18.26 -9.06 7.08
CA LEU A 171 19.31 -9.29 6.08
C LEU A 171 20.16 -10.54 6.37
N THR A 172 20.29 -10.92 7.65
CA THR A 172 21.25 -11.95 8.09
C THR A 172 20.60 -13.21 8.62
N ASN A 173 19.29 -13.20 8.88
CA ASN A 173 18.55 -14.33 9.43
C ASN A 173 17.35 -14.68 8.52
N GLU A 174 17.41 -15.86 7.91
CA GLU A 174 16.38 -16.34 7.00
C GLU A 174 15.01 -16.50 7.68
N ALA A 175 14.95 -16.91 8.94
CA ALA A 175 13.70 -17.03 9.69
C ALA A 175 13.06 -15.66 9.96
N GLU A 176 13.85 -14.63 10.26
CA GLU A 176 13.36 -13.26 10.39
C GLU A 176 12.88 -12.70 9.04
N LEU A 177 13.61 -12.94 7.96
CA LEU A 177 13.19 -12.56 6.62
C LEU A 177 11.84 -13.24 6.28
N HIS A 178 11.75 -14.55 6.48
CA HIS A 178 10.53 -15.31 6.23
C HIS A 178 9.35 -14.78 7.04
N ALA A 179 9.54 -14.56 8.35
CA ALA A 179 8.50 -14.01 9.21
C ALA A 179 8.03 -12.62 8.74
N ARG A 180 8.95 -11.73 8.39
CA ARG A 180 8.66 -10.36 7.94
C ARG A 180 8.03 -10.28 6.55
N VAL A 181 8.25 -11.29 5.72
CA VAL A 181 7.62 -11.36 4.38
C VAL A 181 6.26 -12.03 4.44
N PHE A 182 6.14 -13.17 5.13
CA PHE A 182 4.98 -14.05 4.99
C PHE A 182 4.04 -14.11 6.20
N GLN A 183 4.51 -13.78 7.41
CA GLN A 183 3.72 -13.94 8.62
C GLN A 183 3.18 -12.61 9.18
N PHE A 184 3.98 -11.55 9.18
CA PHE A 184 3.60 -10.30 9.83
C PHE A 184 2.76 -9.34 8.99
N PRO A 185 2.94 -9.17 7.66
CA PRO A 185 2.05 -8.27 6.95
C PRO A 185 0.68 -8.93 6.82
N THR A 186 -0.27 -8.39 7.59
CA THR A 186 -1.68 -8.70 7.44
C THR A 186 -2.38 -7.52 6.80
N SER A 187 -3.33 -7.78 5.93
CA SER A 187 -4.18 -6.74 5.35
C SER A 187 -4.98 -6.01 6.43
N ALA A 188 -5.37 -4.76 6.17
CA ALA A 188 -6.42 -4.13 6.96
C ALA A 188 -7.80 -4.78 6.71
N ILE A 189 -7.97 -5.44 5.56
CA ILE A 189 -9.20 -6.18 5.21
C ILE A 189 -9.32 -7.43 6.08
N LYS A 190 -10.55 -7.73 6.48
CA LYS A 190 -10.89 -8.87 7.31
C LYS A 190 -11.69 -9.91 6.55
N LEU A 191 -11.58 -11.14 6.96
CA LEU A 191 -12.43 -12.25 6.55
C LEU A 191 -12.90 -12.96 7.82
N ASN A 192 -14.21 -13.03 8.03
CA ASN A 192 -14.83 -13.60 9.23
C ASN A 192 -14.28 -12.98 10.54
N GLY A 193 -14.20 -11.65 10.60
CA GLY A 193 -13.74 -10.88 11.76
C GLY A 193 -12.22 -10.86 11.97
N ARG A 194 -11.43 -11.57 11.18
CA ARG A 194 -9.97 -11.68 11.32
C ARG A 194 -9.26 -10.99 10.16
N LYS A 195 -8.18 -10.25 10.45
CA LYS A 195 -7.33 -9.66 9.42
C LYS A 195 -6.77 -10.75 8.51
N ILE A 196 -6.86 -10.52 7.19
CA ILE A 196 -6.33 -11.45 6.20
C ILE A 196 -4.80 -11.42 6.24
N ASN A 197 -4.18 -12.61 6.43
CA ASN A 197 -2.79 -12.78 6.03
C ASN A 197 -2.75 -12.85 4.51
N TYR A 198 -1.99 -11.97 3.88
CA TYR A 198 -1.95 -11.85 2.42
C TYR A 198 -1.55 -13.16 1.73
N TYR A 199 -0.48 -13.77 2.21
CA TYR A 199 0.11 -14.93 1.55
C TYR A 199 -0.73 -16.19 1.76
N ASP A 200 -1.28 -16.38 2.94
CA ASP A 200 -2.21 -17.49 3.22
C ASP A 200 -3.45 -17.39 2.34
N PHE A 201 -4.00 -16.18 2.18
CA PHE A 201 -5.19 -15.95 1.36
C PHE A 201 -4.93 -16.19 -0.13
N ILE A 202 -3.83 -15.63 -0.65
CA ILE A 202 -3.46 -15.75 -2.06
C ILE A 202 -3.10 -17.21 -2.39
N THR A 203 -2.41 -17.92 -1.48
CA THR A 203 -1.97 -19.32 -1.71
C THR A 203 -3.12 -20.31 -1.74
N ARG A 204 -4.22 -20.06 -1.03
CA ARG A 204 -5.40 -20.92 -1.09
C ARG A 204 -6.05 -20.93 -2.46
N ALA A 205 -5.87 -19.84 -3.23
CA ALA A 205 -6.40 -19.67 -4.58
C ALA A 205 -7.92 -19.88 -4.70
N GLU A 206 -8.65 -19.65 -3.60
CA GLU A 206 -10.11 -19.85 -3.50
C GLU A 206 -10.92 -18.66 -4.00
N ASN A 207 -10.26 -17.49 -4.25
CA ASN A 207 -10.92 -16.28 -4.73
C ASN A 207 -10.49 -15.97 -6.17
N ASP A 208 -11.41 -16.10 -7.10
CA ASP A 208 -11.16 -15.95 -8.53
C ASP A 208 -10.73 -14.54 -8.93
N ASP A 209 -11.30 -13.50 -8.30
CA ASP A 209 -10.92 -12.11 -8.57
C ASP A 209 -9.48 -11.82 -8.13
N CYS A 210 -9.10 -12.35 -6.95
CA CYS A 210 -7.73 -12.27 -6.45
C CYS A 210 -6.76 -13.02 -7.38
N ASN A 211 -7.13 -14.23 -7.83
CA ASN A 211 -6.34 -15.03 -8.76
C ASN A 211 -6.15 -14.32 -10.10
N ALA A 212 -7.23 -13.72 -10.62
CA ALA A 212 -7.18 -12.93 -11.84
C ALA A 212 -6.29 -11.69 -11.69
N ALA A 213 -6.37 -11.00 -10.55
CA ALA A 213 -5.50 -9.87 -10.25
C ALA A 213 -4.02 -10.28 -10.14
N LEU A 214 -3.72 -11.41 -9.52
CA LEU A 214 -2.35 -11.93 -9.46
C LEU A 214 -1.78 -12.15 -10.87
N LYS A 215 -2.56 -12.78 -11.77
CA LYS A 215 -2.17 -12.99 -13.17
C LYS A 215 -1.96 -11.69 -13.95
N ARG A 216 -2.72 -10.63 -13.63
CA ARG A 216 -2.57 -9.31 -14.29
C ARG A 216 -1.39 -8.51 -13.78
N VAL A 217 -1.15 -8.54 -12.47
CA VAL A 217 -0.18 -7.68 -11.78
C VAL A 217 1.21 -8.27 -11.82
N PHE A 218 1.35 -9.57 -11.52
CA PHE A 218 2.65 -10.19 -11.37
C PHE A 218 3.58 -10.03 -12.59
N PRO A 219 3.13 -10.21 -13.86
CA PRO A 219 3.99 -10.02 -15.04
C PRO A 219 4.54 -8.60 -15.22
N LYS A 220 3.94 -7.61 -14.56
CA LYS A 220 4.36 -6.20 -14.61
C LYS A 220 5.42 -5.85 -13.57
N ILE A 221 5.76 -6.79 -12.68
CA ILE A 221 6.75 -6.56 -11.63
C ILE A 221 8.14 -6.81 -12.19
N ASP A 222 8.87 -5.72 -12.44
CA ASP A 222 10.28 -5.77 -12.86
C ASP A 222 11.19 -5.58 -11.63
N ILE A 223 11.87 -6.67 -11.26
CA ILE A 223 12.77 -6.71 -10.09
C ILE A 223 13.92 -5.70 -10.23
N LEU A 224 14.47 -5.53 -11.45
CA LEU A 224 15.60 -4.64 -11.68
C LEU A 224 15.20 -3.18 -11.49
N ASN A 225 14.03 -2.82 -12.00
CA ASN A 225 13.50 -1.47 -11.83
C ASN A 225 13.09 -1.19 -10.38
N VAL A 226 12.51 -2.15 -9.66
CA VAL A 226 12.23 -2.01 -8.23
C VAL A 226 13.52 -1.85 -7.43
N ALA A 227 14.55 -2.65 -7.69
CA ALA A 227 15.86 -2.53 -7.04
C ALA A 227 16.52 -1.19 -7.34
N PHE A 228 16.41 -0.69 -8.59
CA PHE A 228 16.94 0.61 -9.00
C PHE A 228 16.25 1.77 -8.25
N LEU A 229 14.92 1.75 -8.12
CA LEU A 229 14.18 2.73 -7.32
C LEU A 229 14.66 2.78 -5.87
N CYS A 230 14.89 1.62 -5.28
CA CYS A 230 15.36 1.53 -3.90
C CYS A 230 16.80 2.06 -3.73
N SER A 231 17.66 1.94 -4.75
CA SER A 231 19.05 2.40 -4.70
C SER A 231 19.26 3.83 -5.18
N GLY A 232 18.38 4.33 -6.06
CA GLY A 232 18.51 5.61 -6.76
C GLY A 232 17.89 6.83 -6.06
N SER A 233 17.31 6.68 -4.87
CA SER A 233 16.58 7.75 -4.17
C SER A 233 17.45 8.91 -3.65
N GLY A 234 18.74 8.97 -4.00
CA GLY A 234 19.66 10.06 -3.62
C GLY A 234 19.98 10.15 -2.12
N LEU A 235 19.31 9.36 -1.31
CA LEU A 235 19.64 9.12 0.10
C LEU A 235 20.70 8.01 0.12
N CYS A 236 21.75 8.16 0.90
CA CYS A 236 22.78 7.13 1.07
C CYS A 236 22.15 5.76 1.23
N VAL A 237 22.62 4.76 0.50
CA VAL A 237 22.18 3.36 0.63
C VAL A 237 22.35 2.98 2.10
N ASN A 238 21.25 2.81 2.78
CA ASN A 238 21.23 2.40 4.19
C ASN A 238 20.68 0.98 4.32
N VAL A 239 20.81 0.43 5.52
CA VAL A 239 20.34 -0.93 5.85
C VAL A 239 18.84 -1.10 5.54
N PHE A 240 18.03 -0.03 5.70
CA PHE A 240 16.61 -0.05 5.37
C PHE A 240 16.37 -0.31 3.87
N GLN A 241 17.08 0.41 2.98
CA GLN A 241 16.91 0.22 1.53
C GLN A 241 17.29 -1.18 1.08
N VAL A 242 18.39 -1.73 1.62
CA VAL A 242 18.80 -3.11 1.35
C VAL A 242 17.79 -4.11 1.87
N GLY A 243 17.27 -3.92 3.08
CA GLY A 243 16.22 -4.76 3.66
C GLY A 243 14.92 -4.77 2.84
N VAL A 244 14.53 -3.61 2.30
CA VAL A 244 13.39 -3.49 1.37
C VAL A 244 13.62 -4.31 0.11
N VAL A 245 14.80 -4.21 -0.52
CA VAL A 245 15.13 -4.98 -1.73
C VAL A 245 15.08 -6.48 -1.46
N VAL A 246 15.65 -6.94 -0.35
CA VAL A 246 15.63 -8.37 0.02
C VAL A 246 14.20 -8.86 0.25
N ARG A 247 13.39 -8.09 0.97
CA ARG A 247 11.98 -8.42 1.20
C ARG A 247 11.19 -8.53 -0.11
N VAL A 248 11.32 -7.54 -0.99
CA VAL A 248 10.61 -7.51 -2.27
C VAL A 248 11.04 -8.69 -3.14
N LYS A 249 12.34 -9.02 -3.20
CA LYS A 249 12.84 -10.21 -3.93
C LYS A 249 12.23 -11.50 -3.41
N ALA A 250 12.15 -11.68 -2.08
CA ALA A 250 11.57 -12.89 -1.48
C ALA A 250 10.07 -13.01 -1.81
N ALA A 251 9.33 -11.90 -1.74
CA ALA A 251 7.91 -11.87 -2.11
C ALA A 251 7.69 -12.18 -3.60
N ILE A 252 8.54 -11.66 -4.49
CA ILE A 252 8.47 -11.93 -5.93
C ILE A 252 8.74 -13.41 -6.23
N ALA A 253 9.77 -14.00 -5.61
CA ALA A 253 10.07 -15.42 -5.78
C ALA A 253 8.88 -16.31 -5.35
N PHE A 254 8.18 -15.92 -4.29
CA PHE A 254 6.95 -16.60 -3.86
C PHE A 254 5.83 -16.50 -4.90
N PHE A 255 5.54 -15.30 -5.40
CA PHE A 255 4.49 -15.09 -6.39
C PHE A 255 4.78 -15.78 -7.74
N ALA A 256 6.06 -15.86 -8.16
CA ALA A 256 6.45 -16.61 -9.35
C ALA A 256 6.01 -18.08 -9.26
N ASN A 257 6.34 -18.75 -8.16
CA ASN A 257 5.94 -20.14 -7.95
C ASN A 257 4.42 -20.34 -7.91
N LEU A 258 3.67 -19.33 -7.47
CA LEU A 258 2.21 -19.42 -7.37
C LEU A 258 1.54 -19.18 -8.73
N THR A 259 2.01 -18.21 -9.52
CA THR A 259 1.45 -17.96 -10.86
C THR A 259 1.64 -19.15 -11.79
N ASP A 260 2.76 -19.86 -11.68
CA ASP A 260 3.01 -21.10 -12.43
C ASP A 260 1.97 -22.17 -12.09
N ARG A 261 1.58 -22.31 -10.82
CA ARG A 261 0.53 -23.25 -10.39
C ARG A 261 -0.88 -22.88 -10.87
N LEU A 262 -1.18 -21.58 -10.98
CA LEU A 262 -2.48 -21.08 -11.44
C LEU A 262 -2.62 -21.06 -12.97
N SER A 263 -1.58 -21.41 -13.72
CA SER A 263 -1.58 -21.44 -15.18
C SER A 263 -2.04 -22.79 -15.74
N TYR A 264 -2.23 -23.78 -14.88
CA TYR A 264 -2.77 -25.11 -15.16
C TYR A 264 -4.19 -25.23 -14.57
#